data_bd0c72e704cf5d626ea934bb3827ee4a
#
_entry.id   bd0c72e704cf5d626ea934bb3827ee4a
#
_cell.length_a   1.000
_cell.length_b   1.000
_cell.length_c   1.000
_cell.angle_alpha   90.00
_cell.angle_beta   90.00
_cell.angle_gamma   90.00
#
_symmetry.space_group_name_H-M   'P 1'
#
loop_
_entity.id
_entity.type
_entity.pdbx_description
1 polymer ?
#
loop_
_entity_poly.entity_id
_entity_poly.type
_entity_poly.pdbx_seq_one_letter_code
_entity_poly.pdbx_strand_id
1 'polypeptide(L)'
;AAYIDAPVSGGQHGAIPGNLAAMVGADVVAFERARPILECITNSITHVGPIGSGSTIKLLNQLIFVSYQLVFAEGLTIGEDLGLDLETMLQVWGTSAAGHPEITMKYDEIRGVSDKAGFIVKNALLFFNLAEQTRGELGYSTPVFDAVAESLRRAITSGFAGEDMIRARTRYRASQI
;
A
#
# COMPACT_ATOMS: atom_id res chain seq x y z
N ALA A 1 17.50 14.30 -24.89
CA ALA A 1 17.18 14.16 -23.48
C ALA A 1 16.90 12.69 -23.18
N ALA A 2 17.36 12.16 -22.04
CA ALA A 2 17.01 10.83 -21.56
C ALA A 2 15.81 10.95 -20.61
N TYR A 3 14.93 9.96 -20.63
CA TYR A 3 13.79 9.84 -19.72
C TYR A 3 13.96 8.62 -18.84
N ILE A 4 13.59 8.73 -17.57
CA ILE A 4 13.50 7.62 -16.63
C ILE A 4 12.13 7.67 -15.92
N ASP A 5 11.61 6.52 -15.49
CA ASP A 5 10.53 6.44 -14.53
C ASP A 5 11.09 5.92 -13.20
N ALA A 6 10.92 6.70 -12.14
CA ALA A 6 11.53 6.42 -10.86
C ALA A 6 10.54 6.61 -9.69
N PRO A 7 9.47 5.85 -9.63
CA PRO A 7 8.58 5.88 -8.49
C PRO A 7 9.29 5.43 -7.22
N VAL A 8 8.82 5.96 -6.10
CA VAL A 8 9.42 5.71 -4.79
C VAL A 8 8.45 5.03 -3.82
N SER A 9 8.98 4.37 -2.81
CA SER A 9 8.26 3.82 -1.67
C SER A 9 8.91 4.27 -0.35
N GLY A 10 8.12 4.34 0.73
CA GLY A 10 8.55 4.79 2.06
C GLY A 10 7.69 5.90 2.65
N GLY A 11 6.71 6.40 1.88
CA GLY A 11 5.77 7.44 2.33
C GLY A 11 6.45 8.70 2.87
N GLN A 12 5.73 9.49 3.66
CA GLN A 12 6.24 10.70 4.27
C GLN A 12 7.37 10.41 5.28
N HIS A 13 7.27 9.30 6.00
CA HIS A 13 8.29 8.88 6.99
C HIS A 13 9.64 8.56 6.35
N GLY A 14 9.64 8.00 5.15
CA GLY A 14 10.86 7.78 4.36
C GLY A 14 11.36 9.05 3.66
N ALA A 15 10.45 9.92 3.22
CA ALA A 15 10.80 11.12 2.47
C ALA A 15 11.54 12.17 3.32
N ILE A 16 11.07 12.43 4.56
CA ILE A 16 11.66 13.42 5.46
C ILE A 16 13.16 13.17 5.71
N PRO A 17 13.60 11.96 6.09
CA PRO A 17 15.02 11.66 6.29
C PRO A 17 15.77 11.31 5.00
N GLY A 18 15.15 11.31 3.82
CA GLY A 18 15.78 10.88 2.56
C GLY A 18 15.95 9.35 2.43
N ASN A 19 15.13 8.56 3.11
CA ASN A 19 15.21 7.10 3.18
C ASN A 19 14.17 6.40 2.29
N LEU A 20 13.89 6.96 1.11
CA LEU A 20 12.98 6.32 0.17
C LEU A 20 13.66 5.14 -0.56
N ALA A 21 12.86 4.21 -1.05
CA ALA A 21 13.29 3.18 -2.00
C ALA A 21 12.82 3.56 -3.40
N ALA A 22 13.73 3.71 -4.36
CA ALA A 22 13.43 4.01 -5.75
C ALA A 22 13.47 2.76 -6.64
N MET A 23 12.46 2.62 -7.51
CA MET A 23 12.33 1.56 -8.50
C MET A 23 12.51 2.19 -9.88
N VAL A 24 13.68 2.04 -10.49
CA VAL A 24 14.05 2.85 -11.67
C VAL A 24 13.92 2.05 -12.96
N GLY A 25 13.01 2.46 -13.83
CA GLY A 25 12.89 2.00 -15.22
C GLY A 25 13.62 2.97 -16.16
N ALA A 26 14.67 2.49 -16.82
CA ALA A 26 15.51 3.30 -17.71
C ALA A 26 16.41 2.41 -18.59
N ASP A 27 17.02 2.98 -19.64
CA ASP A 27 18.25 2.39 -20.17
C ASP A 27 19.41 2.58 -19.16
N VAL A 28 20.41 1.71 -19.25
CA VAL A 28 21.53 1.65 -18.28
C VAL A 28 22.29 2.97 -18.21
N VAL A 29 22.49 3.65 -19.33
CA VAL A 29 23.25 4.92 -19.39
C VAL A 29 22.45 6.02 -18.69
N ALA A 30 21.15 6.11 -18.95
CA ALA A 30 20.26 7.07 -18.28
C ALA A 30 20.18 6.80 -16.79
N PHE A 31 20.09 5.51 -16.38
CA PHE A 31 20.08 5.09 -14.98
C PHE A 31 21.35 5.55 -14.23
N GLU A 32 22.54 5.27 -14.75
CA GLU A 32 23.81 5.66 -14.11
C GLU A 32 23.95 7.18 -14.01
N ARG A 33 23.47 7.93 -15.00
CA ARG A 33 23.47 9.41 -14.96
C ARG A 33 22.50 9.97 -13.92
N ALA A 34 21.38 9.32 -13.69
CA ALA A 34 20.37 9.75 -12.71
C ALA A 34 20.71 9.32 -11.28
N ARG A 35 21.48 8.25 -11.10
CA ARG A 35 21.84 7.67 -9.79
C ARG A 35 22.28 8.71 -8.77
N PRO A 36 23.28 9.63 -9.04
CA PRO A 36 23.71 10.60 -8.04
C PRO A 36 22.62 11.57 -7.58
N ILE A 37 21.62 11.84 -8.44
CA ILE A 37 20.48 12.68 -8.09
C ILE A 37 19.52 11.91 -7.19
N LEU A 38 19.25 10.64 -7.52
CA LEU A 38 18.37 9.78 -6.74
C LEU A 38 18.95 9.48 -5.34
N GLU A 39 20.26 9.33 -5.20
CA GLU A 39 20.96 9.13 -3.94
C GLU A 39 20.75 10.28 -2.94
N CYS A 40 20.36 11.48 -3.41
CA CYS A 40 20.05 12.61 -2.53
C CYS A 40 18.73 12.44 -1.76
N ILE A 41 17.82 11.56 -2.24
CA ILE A 41 16.46 11.41 -1.68
C ILE A 41 16.10 9.97 -1.34
N THR A 42 16.99 9.01 -1.63
CA THR A 42 16.74 7.58 -1.43
C THR A 42 17.95 6.90 -0.78
N ASN A 43 17.69 5.87 0.02
CA ASN A 43 18.72 5.00 0.56
C ASN A 43 18.80 3.65 -0.16
N SER A 44 17.85 3.36 -1.05
CA SER A 44 17.80 2.14 -1.86
C SER A 44 17.37 2.48 -3.28
N ILE A 45 18.20 2.13 -4.26
CA ILE A 45 17.93 2.38 -5.67
C ILE A 45 18.07 1.07 -6.42
N THR A 46 17.00 0.63 -7.07
CA THR A 46 17.00 -0.59 -7.86
C THR A 46 16.67 -0.27 -9.31
N HIS A 47 17.59 -0.61 -10.23
CA HIS A 47 17.30 -0.62 -11.66
C HIS A 47 16.46 -1.86 -11.98
N VAL A 48 15.19 -1.66 -12.36
CA VAL A 48 14.21 -2.74 -12.49
C VAL A 48 13.90 -3.12 -13.94
N GLY A 49 14.55 -2.45 -14.90
CA GLY A 49 14.37 -2.77 -16.33
C GLY A 49 14.21 -1.52 -17.20
N PRO A 50 13.67 -1.66 -18.42
CA PRO A 50 13.44 -0.53 -19.31
C PRO A 50 12.39 0.45 -18.77
N ILE A 51 12.22 1.57 -19.47
CA ILE A 51 11.18 2.59 -19.14
C ILE A 51 9.81 1.91 -18.97
N GLY A 52 9.09 2.30 -17.91
CA GLY A 52 7.80 1.73 -17.53
C GLY A 52 7.89 0.61 -16.48
N SER A 53 9.05 -0.06 -16.36
CA SER A 53 9.24 -1.14 -15.38
C SER A 53 9.16 -0.65 -13.93
N GLY A 54 9.65 0.57 -13.65
CA GLY A 54 9.55 1.18 -12.34
C GLY A 54 8.10 1.40 -11.93
N SER A 55 7.33 2.03 -12.80
CA SER A 55 5.90 2.27 -12.59
C SER A 55 5.11 0.97 -12.43
N THR A 56 5.43 -0.05 -13.21
CA THR A 56 4.79 -1.38 -13.12
C THR A 56 5.06 -2.03 -11.76
N ILE A 57 6.33 -2.10 -11.33
CA ILE A 57 6.67 -2.65 -10.01
C ILE A 57 6.01 -1.84 -8.89
N LYS A 58 5.99 -0.51 -9.00
CA LYS A 58 5.31 0.32 -8.00
C LYS A 58 3.81 0.05 -7.94
N LEU A 59 3.14 -0.15 -9.07
CA LEU A 59 1.74 -0.53 -9.12
C LEU A 59 1.51 -1.86 -8.37
N LEU A 60 2.27 -2.89 -8.70
CA LEU A 60 2.17 -4.20 -8.06
C LEU A 60 2.44 -4.12 -6.55
N ASN A 61 3.46 -3.35 -6.14
CA ASN A 61 3.73 -3.09 -4.73
C ASN A 61 2.52 -2.48 -4.01
N GLN A 62 1.82 -1.51 -4.64
CA GLN A 62 0.64 -0.90 -4.03
C GLN A 62 -0.53 -1.89 -3.92
N LEU A 63 -0.75 -2.75 -4.93
CA LEU A 63 -1.79 -3.78 -4.86
C LEU A 63 -1.55 -4.76 -3.71
N ILE A 64 -0.32 -5.25 -3.56
CA ILE A 64 0.08 -6.16 -2.48
C ILE A 64 -0.11 -5.48 -1.12
N PHE A 65 0.40 -4.26 -0.98
CA PHE A 65 0.36 -3.53 0.28
C PHE A 65 -1.08 -3.21 0.73
N VAL A 66 -1.93 -2.75 -0.19
CA VAL A 66 -3.34 -2.48 0.10
C VAL A 66 -4.09 -3.75 0.47
N SER A 67 -3.86 -4.84 -0.27
CA SER A 67 -4.47 -6.15 0.04
C SER A 67 -4.08 -6.61 1.44
N TYR A 68 -2.82 -6.48 1.79
CA TYR A 68 -2.33 -6.80 3.12
C TYR A 68 -3.00 -5.97 4.22
N GLN A 69 -3.15 -4.65 4.03
CA GLN A 69 -3.82 -3.79 5.01
C GLN A 69 -5.28 -4.20 5.25
N LEU A 70 -6.01 -4.56 4.18
CA LEU A 70 -7.40 -5.02 4.32
C LEU A 70 -7.49 -6.34 5.07
N VAL A 71 -6.68 -7.33 4.71
CA VAL A 71 -6.66 -8.64 5.40
C VAL A 71 -6.30 -8.46 6.87
N PHE A 72 -5.32 -7.60 7.17
CA PHE A 72 -4.93 -7.29 8.55
C PHE A 72 -6.09 -6.64 9.34
N ALA A 73 -6.79 -5.68 8.72
CA ALA A 73 -7.94 -5.02 9.34
C ALA A 73 -9.12 -5.99 9.57
N GLU A 74 -9.37 -6.92 8.65
CA GLU A 74 -10.37 -8.01 8.83
C GLU A 74 -9.99 -8.92 10.01
N GLY A 75 -8.73 -9.33 10.09
CA GLY A 75 -8.23 -10.13 11.19
C GLY A 75 -8.41 -9.44 12.55
N LEU A 76 -8.11 -8.13 12.64
CA LEU A 76 -8.35 -7.36 13.86
C LEU A 76 -9.85 -7.33 14.21
N THR A 77 -10.72 -7.09 13.23
CA THR A 77 -12.18 -7.04 13.45
C THR A 77 -12.70 -8.38 13.99
N ILE A 78 -12.30 -9.50 13.37
CA ILE A 78 -12.68 -10.84 13.82
C ILE A 78 -12.16 -11.10 15.24
N GLY A 79 -10.91 -10.75 15.51
CA GLY A 79 -10.32 -10.95 16.83
C GLY A 79 -11.05 -10.18 17.94
N GLU A 80 -11.36 -8.90 17.69
CA GLU A 80 -12.13 -8.07 18.62
C GLU A 80 -13.55 -8.65 18.85
N ASP A 81 -14.22 -9.13 17.80
CA ASP A 81 -15.56 -9.71 17.90
C ASP A 81 -15.56 -11.07 18.63
N LEU A 82 -14.42 -11.77 18.63
CA LEU A 82 -14.17 -12.98 19.46
C LEU A 82 -13.71 -12.64 20.89
N GLY A 83 -13.61 -11.37 21.25
CA GLY A 83 -13.25 -10.91 22.59
C GLY A 83 -11.74 -10.84 22.84
N LEU A 84 -10.90 -10.89 21.81
CA LEU A 84 -9.46 -10.71 21.95
C LEU A 84 -9.13 -9.24 22.18
N ASP A 85 -8.15 -9.00 23.05
CA ASP A 85 -7.64 -7.67 23.31
C ASP A 85 -6.80 -7.14 22.13
N LEU A 86 -7.09 -5.89 21.70
CA LEU A 86 -6.41 -5.27 20.58
C LEU A 86 -4.89 -5.17 20.77
N GLU A 87 -4.44 -4.76 21.96
CA GLU A 87 -3.00 -4.60 22.23
C GLU A 87 -2.28 -5.93 22.19
N THR A 88 -2.91 -6.98 22.73
CA THR A 88 -2.38 -8.34 22.67
C THR A 88 -2.24 -8.82 21.21
N MET A 89 -3.25 -8.58 20.36
CA MET A 89 -3.17 -8.93 18.94
C MET A 89 -2.06 -8.17 18.23
N LEU A 90 -1.93 -6.87 18.46
CA LEU A 90 -0.88 -6.04 17.85
C LEU A 90 0.51 -6.48 18.29
N GLN A 91 0.69 -6.84 19.58
CA GLN A 91 1.95 -7.34 20.11
C GLN A 91 2.35 -8.67 19.45
N VAL A 92 1.43 -9.64 19.40
CA VAL A 92 1.68 -10.95 18.80
C VAL A 92 1.98 -10.83 17.31
N TRP A 93 1.15 -10.09 16.58
CA TRP A 93 1.33 -9.97 15.14
C TRP A 93 2.54 -9.12 14.78
N GLY A 94 2.91 -8.12 15.59
CA GLY A 94 4.12 -7.32 15.36
C GLY A 94 5.42 -8.14 15.41
N THR A 95 5.41 -9.31 16.07
CA THR A 95 6.57 -10.20 16.21
C THR A 95 6.42 -11.53 15.46
N SER A 96 5.31 -11.75 14.79
CA SER A 96 5.00 -12.98 14.05
C SER A 96 5.06 -12.80 12.53
N ALA A 97 4.83 -13.88 11.79
CA ALA A 97 4.78 -13.85 10.32
C ALA A 97 3.66 -12.96 9.76
N ALA A 98 2.65 -12.61 10.56
CA ALA A 98 1.61 -11.65 10.19
C ALA A 98 2.05 -10.19 10.38
N GLY A 99 3.23 -9.93 10.92
CA GLY A 99 3.75 -8.57 11.12
C GLY A 99 4.31 -7.96 9.84
N HIS A 100 4.10 -6.65 9.71
CA HIS A 100 4.70 -5.85 8.64
C HIS A 100 5.14 -4.48 9.19
N PRO A 101 6.38 -4.01 8.91
CA PRO A 101 6.88 -2.75 9.47
C PRO A 101 5.97 -1.54 9.23
N GLU A 102 5.39 -1.42 8.04
CA GLU A 102 4.46 -0.33 7.69
C GLU A 102 3.16 -0.37 8.51
N ILE A 103 2.71 -1.55 8.96
CA ILE A 103 1.53 -1.67 9.83
C ILE A 103 1.90 -1.29 11.26
N THR A 104 3.09 -1.68 11.72
CA THR A 104 3.59 -1.30 13.06
C THR A 104 3.65 0.23 13.20
N MET A 105 4.05 0.95 12.15
CA MET A 105 4.05 2.42 12.14
C MET A 105 2.64 3.04 12.17
N LYS A 106 1.58 2.26 11.94
CA LYS A 106 0.18 2.69 11.95
C LYS A 106 -0.59 2.26 13.20
N TYR A 107 0.08 1.79 14.22
CA TYR A 107 -0.59 1.33 15.44
C TYR A 107 -1.39 2.44 16.13
N ASP A 108 -0.97 3.69 16.06
CA ASP A 108 -1.71 4.82 16.63
C ASP A 108 -3.00 5.11 15.85
N GLU A 109 -3.00 4.97 14.52
CA GLU A 109 -4.19 5.04 13.69
C GLU A 109 -5.13 3.86 13.96
N ILE A 110 -4.57 2.66 14.16
CA ILE A 110 -5.35 1.46 14.52
C ILE A 110 -6.02 1.62 15.88
N ARG A 111 -5.33 2.19 16.86
CA ARG A 111 -5.86 2.48 18.20
C ARG A 111 -6.87 3.64 18.22
N GLY A 112 -6.94 4.42 17.15
CA GLY A 112 -7.76 5.63 17.11
C GLY A 112 -7.14 6.83 17.87
N VAL A 113 -5.85 6.76 18.18
CA VAL A 113 -5.10 7.86 18.83
C VAL A 113 -4.71 8.93 17.81
N SER A 114 -4.52 8.55 16.56
CA SER A 114 -4.19 9.44 15.44
C SER A 114 -5.28 9.38 14.37
N ASP A 115 -5.72 10.57 13.92
CA ASP A 115 -6.67 10.72 12.81
C ASP A 115 -5.96 10.97 11.46
N LYS A 116 -4.63 10.88 11.42
CA LYS A 116 -3.86 11.10 10.20
C LYS A 116 -4.18 10.01 9.18
N ALA A 117 -4.71 10.42 8.05
CA ALA A 117 -4.87 9.54 6.90
C ALA A 117 -3.56 9.56 6.09
N GLY A 118 -2.76 8.51 6.22
CA GLY A 118 -1.54 8.35 5.42
C GLY A 118 -1.82 7.84 4.00
N PHE A 119 -2.77 6.92 3.86
CA PHE A 119 -3.18 6.36 2.59
C PHE A 119 -4.68 6.06 2.56
N ILE A 120 -5.43 6.90 1.86
CA ILE A 120 -6.89 6.86 1.86
C ILE A 120 -7.48 5.85 0.87
N VAL A 121 -8.68 5.35 1.18
CA VAL A 121 -9.43 4.36 0.41
C VAL A 121 -9.59 4.75 -1.06
N LYS A 122 -9.94 6.01 -1.34
CA LYS A 122 -10.10 6.52 -2.71
C LYS A 122 -8.82 6.37 -3.53
N ASN A 123 -7.66 6.68 -2.94
CA ASN A 123 -6.37 6.55 -3.63
C ASN A 123 -6.00 5.08 -3.84
N ALA A 124 -6.32 4.20 -2.88
CA ALA A 124 -6.11 2.77 -3.04
C ALA A 124 -6.88 2.22 -4.26
N LEU A 125 -8.16 2.57 -4.41
CA LEU A 125 -8.96 2.10 -5.54
C LEU A 125 -8.41 2.55 -6.90
N LEU A 126 -7.75 3.71 -7.01
CA LEU A 126 -7.13 4.15 -8.26
C LEU A 126 -6.08 3.16 -8.78
N PHE A 127 -5.26 2.59 -7.88
CA PHE A 127 -4.27 1.57 -8.27
C PHE A 127 -4.94 0.28 -8.75
N PHE A 128 -6.03 -0.14 -8.12
CA PHE A 128 -6.77 -1.32 -8.54
C PHE A 128 -7.45 -1.13 -9.89
N ASN A 129 -8.05 0.03 -10.15
CA ASN A 129 -8.63 0.35 -11.45
C ASN A 129 -7.58 0.37 -12.57
N LEU A 130 -6.38 0.93 -12.29
CA LEU A 130 -5.27 0.92 -13.25
C LEU A 130 -4.78 -0.52 -13.52
N ALA A 131 -4.69 -1.34 -12.48
CA ALA A 131 -4.31 -2.73 -12.62
C ALA A 131 -5.34 -3.55 -13.42
N GLU A 132 -6.64 -3.29 -13.24
CA GLU A 132 -7.72 -3.92 -14.04
C GLU A 132 -7.55 -3.61 -15.55
N GLN A 133 -7.24 -2.35 -15.90
CA GLN A 133 -6.98 -1.97 -17.28
C GLN A 133 -5.78 -2.71 -17.85
N THR A 134 -4.64 -2.69 -17.14
CA THR A 134 -3.40 -3.36 -17.57
C THR A 134 -3.60 -4.89 -17.70
N ARG A 135 -4.32 -5.50 -16.76
CA ARG A 135 -4.60 -6.94 -16.76
C ARG A 135 -5.53 -7.37 -17.88
N GLY A 136 -6.50 -6.52 -18.24
CA GLY A 136 -7.41 -6.80 -19.36
C GLY A 136 -6.68 -7.15 -20.66
N GLU A 137 -5.51 -6.58 -20.86
CA GLU A 137 -4.63 -6.85 -21.99
C GLU A 137 -3.92 -8.22 -21.89
N LEU A 138 -3.76 -8.76 -20.67
CA LEU A 138 -3.04 -10.01 -20.41
C LEU A 138 -3.94 -11.26 -20.44
N GLY A 139 -5.26 -11.10 -20.37
CA GLY A 139 -6.24 -12.17 -20.58
C GLY A 139 -6.39 -13.19 -19.43
N TYR A 140 -5.95 -12.87 -18.19
CA TYR A 140 -6.18 -13.73 -17.02
C TYR A 140 -6.80 -12.97 -15.85
N SER A 141 -7.39 -13.69 -14.87
CA SER A 141 -8.01 -13.10 -13.68
C SER A 141 -7.08 -13.15 -12.48
N THR A 142 -7.28 -12.21 -11.54
CA THR A 142 -6.59 -12.16 -10.26
C THR A 142 -7.62 -12.05 -9.13
N PRO A 143 -8.26 -13.18 -8.74
CA PRO A 143 -9.46 -13.16 -7.90
C PRO A 143 -9.26 -12.49 -6.54
N VAL A 144 -8.07 -12.56 -5.96
CA VAL A 144 -7.76 -11.86 -4.70
C VAL A 144 -7.78 -10.34 -4.89
N PHE A 145 -7.14 -9.82 -5.94
CA PHE A 145 -7.18 -8.38 -6.21
C PHE A 145 -8.59 -7.92 -6.61
N ASP A 146 -9.37 -8.74 -7.30
CA ASP A 146 -10.75 -8.44 -7.64
C ASP A 146 -11.62 -8.29 -6.38
N ALA A 147 -11.46 -9.19 -5.40
CA ALA A 147 -12.15 -9.12 -4.11
C ALA A 147 -11.75 -7.86 -3.31
N VAL A 148 -10.47 -7.51 -3.30
CA VAL A 148 -9.98 -6.28 -2.66
C VAL A 148 -10.56 -5.04 -3.34
N ALA A 149 -10.56 -4.97 -4.67
CA ALA A 149 -11.14 -3.85 -5.42
C ALA A 149 -12.63 -3.67 -5.10
N GLU A 150 -13.38 -4.76 -5.02
CA GLU A 150 -14.81 -4.72 -4.66
C GLU A 150 -15.01 -4.23 -3.22
N SER A 151 -14.19 -4.68 -2.25
CA SER A 151 -14.21 -4.18 -0.88
C SER A 151 -13.96 -2.66 -0.82
N LEU A 152 -13.01 -2.16 -1.62
CA LEU A 152 -12.74 -0.72 -1.72
C LEU A 152 -13.92 0.06 -2.32
N ARG A 153 -14.57 -0.45 -3.37
CA ARG A 153 -15.77 0.17 -3.98
C ARG A 153 -16.90 0.27 -2.97
N ARG A 154 -17.17 -0.80 -2.21
CA ARG A 154 -18.16 -0.79 -1.12
C ARG A 154 -17.83 0.23 -0.05
N ALA A 155 -16.56 0.32 0.37
CA ALA A 155 -16.14 1.32 1.33
C ALA A 155 -16.41 2.76 0.84
N ILE A 156 -16.17 3.05 -0.43
CA ILE A 156 -16.45 4.37 -1.02
C ILE A 156 -17.95 4.66 -1.04
N THR A 157 -18.78 3.71 -1.47
CA THR A 157 -20.25 3.88 -1.49
C THR A 157 -20.85 4.05 -0.10
N SER A 158 -20.19 3.51 0.92
CA SER A 158 -20.55 3.68 2.34
C SER A 158 -20.00 4.96 2.99
N GLY A 159 -19.37 5.87 2.22
CA GLY A 159 -18.92 7.17 2.72
C GLY A 159 -17.47 7.21 3.25
N PHE A 160 -16.71 6.11 3.17
CA PHE A 160 -15.35 6.00 3.72
C PHE A 160 -14.23 6.38 2.75
N ALA A 161 -14.53 7.09 1.66
CA ALA A 161 -13.56 7.43 0.61
C ALA A 161 -12.31 8.17 1.11
N GLY A 162 -12.47 9.03 2.12
CA GLY A 162 -11.39 9.83 2.74
C GLY A 162 -10.70 9.18 3.93
N GLU A 163 -11.15 8.01 4.38
CA GLU A 163 -10.59 7.31 5.53
C GLU A 163 -9.27 6.61 5.20
N ASP A 164 -8.38 6.49 6.20
CA ASP A 164 -7.18 5.67 6.05
C ASP A 164 -7.53 4.19 5.88
N MET A 165 -6.77 3.51 5.02
CA MET A 165 -6.97 2.10 4.71
C MET A 165 -6.97 1.19 5.94
N ILE A 166 -6.09 1.47 6.92
CA ILE A 166 -5.93 0.63 8.11
C ILE A 166 -7.12 0.77 9.09
N ARG A 167 -7.89 1.86 8.98
CA ARG A 167 -9.14 2.06 9.75
C ARG A 167 -10.33 1.28 9.17
N ALA A 168 -10.10 0.45 8.17
CA ALA A 168 -11.11 -0.38 7.50
C ALA A 168 -11.93 -1.25 8.49
N ARG A 169 -11.35 -1.63 9.63
CA ARG A 169 -12.04 -2.43 10.67
C ARG A 169 -13.38 -1.82 11.12
N THR A 170 -13.51 -0.51 11.17
CA THR A 170 -14.76 0.16 11.55
C THR A 170 -15.84 0.04 10.46
N ARG A 171 -15.44 -0.21 9.21
CA ARG A 171 -16.34 -0.35 8.05
C ARG A 171 -17.07 -1.68 8.04
N TYR A 172 -16.41 -2.75 8.47
CA TYR A 172 -17.02 -4.08 8.49
C TYR A 172 -18.20 -4.16 9.45
N ARG A 173 -18.16 -3.38 10.55
CA ARG A 173 -19.27 -3.30 11.50
C ARG A 173 -20.41 -2.42 10.99
N ALA A 174 -20.12 -1.36 10.23
CA ALA A 174 -21.13 -0.46 9.65
C ALA A 174 -21.89 -1.08 8.47
N SER A 175 -21.33 -2.06 7.78
CA SER A 175 -21.95 -2.73 6.63
C SER A 175 -22.91 -3.88 7.00
N GLN A 176 -23.19 -4.09 8.27
CA GLN A 176 -24.17 -5.05 8.78
C GLN A 176 -25.58 -4.43 8.98
N ILE A 177 -25.80 -3.20 8.50
CA ILE A 177 -27.10 -2.51 8.54
C ILE A 177 -27.74 -2.59 7.16
#